data_3bd534f4bc47b12b907d9cffe4799755
#
_entry.id   3bd534f4bc47b12b907d9cffe4799755
#
_cell.length_a   1.000
_cell.length_b   1.000
_cell.length_c   1.000
_cell.angle_alpha   90.00
_cell.angle_beta   90.00
_cell.angle_gamma   90.00
#
_symmetry.space_group_name_H-M   'P 1'
#
loop_
_entity.id
_entity.type
_entity.pdbx_description
1 polymer ?
#
loop_
_entity_poly.entity_id
_entity_poly.type
_entity_poly.pdbx_seq_one_letter_code
_entity_poly.pdbx_strand_id
1 'polypeptide(L)'
;MSETKYTVKFTAAFRKDYKKAQKRRLPIEKLQEIIGLLAMGEPLPERNRDHALTGDWVGHRECHIQPDWLLIYRIEGDVLVLTLARTGTHGELFG
;
A
#
# COMPACT_ATOMS: atom_id res chain seq x y z
N MET A 1 0.56 -7.30 -23.67
CA MET A 1 0.23 -7.68 -22.30
C MET A 1 1.37 -7.29 -21.39
N SER A 2 1.09 -6.50 -20.39
CA SER A 2 2.14 -6.07 -19.47
C SER A 2 2.27 -7.06 -18.32
N GLU A 3 3.49 -7.40 -18.01
CA GLU A 3 3.79 -8.25 -16.86
C GLU A 3 4.16 -7.35 -15.68
N THR A 4 3.68 -7.69 -14.50
CA THR A 4 4.08 -6.98 -13.29
C THR A 4 5.48 -7.40 -12.88
N LYS A 5 6.25 -6.46 -12.30
CA LYS A 5 7.58 -6.74 -11.80
C LYS A 5 7.50 -7.59 -10.51
N TYR A 6 6.49 -7.34 -9.70
CA TYR A 6 6.32 -8.00 -8.41
C TYR A 6 5.06 -8.84 -8.38
N THR A 7 5.12 -9.98 -7.66
CA THR A 7 3.93 -10.74 -7.29
C THR A 7 3.30 -10.05 -6.09
N VAL A 8 2.00 -9.74 -6.17
CA VAL A 8 1.29 -9.02 -5.10
C VAL A 8 0.70 -10.01 -4.11
N LYS A 9 0.96 -9.78 -2.83
CA LYS A 9 0.37 -10.53 -1.72
C LYS A 9 -0.35 -9.60 -0.77
N PHE A 10 -1.33 -10.13 -0.06
CA PHE A 10 -2.11 -9.39 0.92
C PHE A 10 -1.99 -10.05 2.29
N THR A 11 -1.85 -9.23 3.32
CA THR A 11 -2.00 -9.74 4.69
C THR A 11 -3.49 -9.86 5.03
N ALA A 12 -3.81 -10.66 6.05
CA ALA A 12 -5.18 -10.75 6.55
C ALA A 12 -5.66 -9.39 7.07
N ALA A 13 -4.77 -8.63 7.70
CA ALA A 13 -5.08 -7.28 8.18
C ALA A 13 -5.43 -6.35 7.02
N PHE A 14 -4.67 -6.40 5.93
CA PHE A 14 -4.97 -5.60 4.74
C PHE A 14 -6.35 -5.94 4.17
N ARG A 15 -6.70 -7.22 4.12
CA ARG A 15 -8.01 -7.64 3.60
C ARG A 15 -9.15 -7.03 4.40
N LYS A 16 -9.02 -7.02 5.73
CA LYS A 16 -10.02 -6.39 6.60
C LYS A 16 -10.09 -4.88 6.36
N ASP A 17 -8.92 -4.26 6.24
CA ASP A 17 -8.83 -2.83 5.97
C ASP A 17 -9.49 -2.48 4.63
N TYR A 18 -9.26 -3.31 3.61
CA TYR A 18 -9.83 -3.11 2.28
C TYR A 18 -11.36 -3.15 2.32
N LYS A 19 -11.93 -4.15 2.99
CA LYS A 19 -13.38 -4.25 3.15
C LYS A 19 -13.95 -3.04 3.87
N LYS A 20 -13.25 -2.55 4.90
CA LYS A 20 -13.65 -1.36 5.64
C LYS A 20 -13.63 -0.13 4.74
N ALA A 21 -12.61 0.00 3.89
CA ALA A 21 -12.52 1.10 2.93
C ALA A 21 -13.69 1.06 1.95
N GLN A 22 -14.07 -0.13 1.48
CA GLN A 22 -15.22 -0.29 0.59
C GLN A 22 -16.52 0.14 1.28
N LYS A 23 -16.71 -0.24 2.52
CA LYS A 23 -17.90 0.15 3.30
C LYS A 23 -17.99 1.65 3.50
N ARG A 24 -16.85 2.31 3.66
CA ARG A 24 -16.77 3.77 3.81
C ARG A 24 -16.90 4.48 2.47
N ARG A 25 -17.04 3.74 1.37
CA ARG A 25 -17.15 4.27 0.02
C ARG A 25 -15.96 5.15 -0.38
N LEU A 26 -14.76 4.78 0.09
CA LEU A 26 -13.54 5.43 -0.36
C LEU A 26 -13.30 5.10 -1.84
N PRO A 27 -12.61 5.99 -2.57
CA PRO A 27 -12.35 5.75 -3.99
C PRO A 27 -11.33 4.64 -4.20
N ILE A 28 -11.82 3.40 -4.16
CA ILE A 28 -10.99 2.18 -4.26
C ILE A 28 -10.14 2.18 -5.53
N GLU A 29 -10.62 2.77 -6.61
CA GLU A 29 -9.87 2.86 -7.86
C GLU A 29 -8.55 3.61 -7.68
N LYS A 30 -8.46 4.54 -6.75
CA LYS A 30 -7.20 5.24 -6.45
C LYS A 30 -6.21 4.30 -5.77
N LEU A 31 -6.69 3.46 -4.86
CA LEU A 31 -5.85 2.44 -4.22
C LEU A 31 -5.36 1.44 -5.26
N GLN A 32 -6.25 0.96 -6.13
CA GLN A 32 -5.91 0.00 -7.16
C GLN A 32 -4.87 0.57 -8.13
N GLU A 33 -4.98 1.84 -8.48
CA GLU A 33 -4.01 2.52 -9.34
C GLU A 33 -2.62 2.54 -8.70
N ILE A 34 -2.55 2.86 -7.41
CA ILE A 34 -1.28 2.88 -6.68
C ILE A 34 -0.69 1.47 -6.59
N ILE A 35 -1.51 0.48 -6.26
CA ILE A 35 -1.07 -0.92 -6.21
C ILE A 35 -0.50 -1.34 -7.57
N GLY A 36 -1.18 -0.94 -8.65
CA GLY A 36 -0.69 -1.24 -10.00
C GLY A 36 0.68 -0.65 -10.29
N LEU A 37 0.89 0.62 -9.92
CA LEU A 37 2.21 1.26 -10.10
C LEU A 37 3.28 0.55 -9.29
N LEU A 38 3.00 0.25 -8.02
CA LEU A 38 3.95 -0.46 -7.17
C LEU A 38 4.26 -1.85 -7.72
N ALA A 39 3.25 -2.58 -8.19
CA ALA A 39 3.43 -3.92 -8.75
C ALA A 39 4.31 -3.90 -10.00
N MET A 40 4.23 -2.82 -10.79
CA MET A 40 5.06 -2.64 -11.98
C MET A 40 6.48 -2.15 -11.65
N GLY A 41 6.74 -1.81 -10.39
CA GLY A 41 8.02 -1.25 -9.98
C GLY A 41 8.20 0.20 -10.40
N GLU A 42 7.11 0.90 -10.69
CA GLU A 42 7.15 2.30 -11.09
C GLU A 42 7.17 3.23 -9.89
N PRO A 43 7.89 4.38 -9.97
CA PRO A 43 7.85 5.34 -8.88
C PRO A 43 6.48 5.99 -8.79
N LEU A 44 6.06 6.29 -7.57
CA LEU A 44 4.81 7.02 -7.34
C LEU A 44 5.01 8.52 -7.53
N PRO A 45 3.96 9.25 -7.95
CA PRO A 45 4.02 10.71 -7.95
C PRO A 45 4.35 11.28 -6.58
N GLU A 46 4.98 12.44 -6.52
CA GLU A 46 5.36 13.06 -5.25
C GLU A 46 4.19 13.29 -4.30
N ARG A 47 3.02 13.57 -4.84
CA ARG A 47 1.83 13.79 -4.01
C ARG A 47 1.46 12.60 -3.14
N ASN A 48 1.93 11.40 -3.50
CA ASN A 48 1.66 10.19 -2.72
C ASN A 48 2.66 9.99 -1.58
N ARG A 49 3.68 10.83 -1.47
CA ARG A 49 4.63 10.84 -0.35
C ARG A 49 5.15 9.47 0.06
N ASP A 50 5.58 8.69 -0.91
CA ASP A 50 6.14 7.37 -0.67
C ASP A 50 7.46 7.49 0.11
N HIS A 51 7.54 6.83 1.28
CA HIS A 51 8.73 6.88 2.10
C HIS A 51 8.85 5.65 3.00
N ALA A 52 10.09 5.39 3.44
CA ALA A 52 10.37 4.28 4.36
C ALA A 52 9.89 4.61 5.76
N LEU A 53 9.42 3.59 6.47
CA LEU A 53 8.98 3.71 7.85
C LEU A 53 10.09 3.27 8.81
N THR A 54 9.97 3.70 10.07
CA THR A 54 10.92 3.34 11.13
C THR A 54 10.13 2.73 12.30
N GLY A 55 10.83 2.40 13.38
CA GLY A 55 10.20 1.85 14.58
C GLY A 55 9.59 0.49 14.33
N ASP A 56 8.35 0.30 14.78
CA ASP A 56 7.65 -0.98 14.66
C ASP A 56 7.40 -1.39 13.21
N TRP A 57 7.46 -0.44 12.29
CA TRP A 57 7.24 -0.68 10.88
C TRP A 57 8.51 -0.68 10.04
N VAL A 58 9.68 -0.84 10.69
CA VAL A 58 10.94 -0.89 9.96
C VAL A 58 10.88 -1.98 8.88
N GLY A 59 11.46 -1.70 7.71
CA GLY A 59 11.38 -2.61 6.56
C GLY A 59 10.16 -2.43 5.70
N HIS A 60 9.21 -1.61 6.13
CA HIS A 60 8.01 -1.26 5.36
C HIS A 60 8.11 0.16 4.83
N ARG A 61 7.27 0.45 3.86
CA ARG A 61 7.12 1.79 3.29
C ARG A 61 5.67 2.22 3.40
N GLU A 62 5.44 3.51 3.37
CA GLU A 62 4.11 4.09 3.42
C GLU A 62 3.93 5.03 2.23
N CYS A 63 2.75 5.05 1.67
CA CYS A 63 2.36 6.08 0.72
C CYS A 63 0.95 6.58 1.02
N HIS A 64 0.65 7.79 0.56
CA HIS A 64 -0.65 8.43 0.75
C HIS A 64 -1.50 8.24 -0.50
N ILE A 65 -2.63 7.55 -0.35
CA ILE A 65 -3.64 7.44 -1.42
C ILE A 65 -4.42 8.75 -1.48
N GLN A 66 -4.79 9.23 -0.32
CA GLN A 66 -5.37 10.55 -0.06
C GLN A 66 -4.67 11.11 1.19
N PRO A 67 -4.84 12.40 1.54
CA PRO A 67 -4.11 12.98 2.68
C PRO A 67 -4.18 12.16 3.97
N ASP A 68 -5.32 11.54 4.28
CA ASP A 68 -5.44 10.69 5.47
C ASP A 68 -5.90 9.29 5.11
N TRP A 69 -5.49 8.77 3.98
CA TRP A 69 -5.71 7.38 3.60
C TRP A 69 -4.40 6.81 3.11
N LEU A 70 -3.80 5.94 3.93
CA LEU A 70 -2.44 5.45 3.76
C LEU A 70 -2.43 4.00 3.31
N LEU A 71 -1.35 3.61 2.65
CA LEU A 71 -1.05 2.23 2.34
C LEU A 71 0.34 1.92 2.91
N ILE A 72 0.41 0.89 3.76
CA ILE A 72 1.69 0.37 4.24
C ILE A 72 1.99 -0.90 3.46
N TYR A 73 3.17 -0.98 2.87
CA TYR A 73 3.57 -2.10 2.04
C TYR A 73 5.04 -2.43 2.25
N ARG A 74 5.44 -3.55 1.72
CA ARG A 74 6.81 -4.03 1.83
C ARG A 74 7.19 -4.72 0.52
N ILE A 75 8.41 -4.51 0.06
CA ILE A 75 8.95 -5.20 -1.11
C ILE A 75 10.04 -6.15 -0.64
N GLU A 76 9.88 -7.42 -0.97
CA GLU A 76 10.85 -8.45 -0.65
C GLU A 76 11.72 -8.67 -1.89
N GLY A 77 12.93 -8.10 -1.83
CA GLY A 77 13.79 -7.98 -3.01
C GLY A 77 14.20 -9.27 -3.67
N ASP A 78 14.53 -10.29 -2.87
CA ASP A 78 15.06 -11.54 -3.40
C ASP A 78 14.04 -12.36 -4.20
N VAL A 79 12.76 -12.19 -3.89
CA VAL A 79 11.68 -12.96 -4.53
C VAL A 79 10.73 -12.07 -5.30
N LEU A 80 11.03 -10.79 -5.39
CA LEU A 80 10.22 -9.80 -6.11
C LEU A 80 8.74 -9.86 -5.72
N VAL A 81 8.49 -9.86 -4.42
CA VAL A 81 7.13 -9.88 -3.86
C VAL A 81 6.80 -8.52 -3.26
N LEU A 82 5.63 -8.00 -3.63
CA LEU A 82 5.04 -6.82 -3.01
C LEU A 82 3.97 -7.28 -2.03
N THR A 83 4.20 -7.03 -0.74
CA THR A 83 3.23 -7.40 0.30
C THR A 83 2.50 -6.14 0.75
N LEU A 84 1.16 -6.16 0.60
CA LEU A 84 0.29 -5.08 1.08
C LEU A 84 -0.06 -5.38 2.54
N ALA A 85 0.52 -4.60 3.46
CA ALA A 85 0.44 -4.88 4.89
C ALA A 85 -0.81 -4.32 5.56
N ARG A 86 -1.10 -3.03 5.37
CA ARG A 86 -2.24 -2.34 5.97
C ARG A 86 -2.69 -1.19 5.08
N THR A 87 -3.95 -0.77 5.21
CA THR A 87 -4.43 0.49 4.65
C THR A 87 -5.44 1.10 5.63
N GLY A 88 -5.45 2.42 5.76
CA GLY A 88 -6.34 3.11 6.68
C GLY A 88 -5.84 4.51 6.99
N THR A 89 -6.45 5.16 7.98
CA THR A 89 -6.03 6.49 8.43
C THR A 89 -4.81 6.40 9.34
N HIS A 90 -4.15 7.54 9.60
CA HIS A 90 -3.05 7.60 10.56
C HIS A 90 -3.47 7.05 11.91
N GLY A 91 -4.64 7.46 12.41
CA GLY A 91 -5.13 7.00 13.69
C GLY A 91 -5.35 5.51 13.77
N GLU A 92 -5.85 4.92 12.68
CA GLU A 92 -6.09 3.47 12.62
C GLU A 92 -4.80 2.66 12.55
N LEU A 93 -3.77 3.17 11.86
CA LEU A 93 -2.54 2.42 11.62
C LEU A 93 -1.46 2.68 12.66
N PHE A 94 -1.41 3.88 13.22
CA PHE A 94 -0.34 4.28 14.13
C PHE A 94 -0.82 4.68 15.53
N GLY A 95 -2.09 4.68 15.75
CA GLY A 95 -2.66 5.04 17.04
C GLY A 95 -2.92 6.54 17.20
#